data_6a1eb91cd76ee41c0555a7a2e2214357
#
_entry.id   6a1eb91cd76ee41c0555a7a2e2214357
#
_cell.length_a   1.000
_cell.length_b   1.000
_cell.length_c   1.000
_cell.angle_alpha   90.00
_cell.angle_beta   90.00
_cell.angle_gamma   90.00
#
_symmetry.space_group_name_H-M   'P 1'
#
loop_
_entity.id
_entity.type
_entity.pdbx_description
1 polymer ?
#
loop_
_entity_poly.entity_id
_entity_poly.type
_entity_poly.pdbx_seq_one_letter_code
_entity_poly.pdbx_strand_id
1 'polypeptide(L)'
;DALEHFEPGSSAGLLEYLAGCAAAYDLSRRHLVGKRLRGFRDVLTPRGIRALFGAGAFRSLRRTAGRAFRSSTVAAALSFQTMYLGMSPYASPELYRLLFFTEMGEGVFFPHGGIYALVRALERLALRCGATIRYQNPATSVRAVDGRARAVMVGDEAVACDVALLTADLPYAYATLLDEPRHRSTRMRHTPSALLLYAALDRSYPDTNHHEFLMPADLRATCEDIFTRGAFPRDAAIYLASPGATDASMAPPGKESLYVLVPVANLDGTTDWTTQTRELGERVLQTIERRRFPGLRERIRWMEVRTPQHFLNDLNCSRGSAFGLSHDLLQIGPLRPDNRHRRTRNVFFAGASTRPATGLPLVTLSAMQTVERIREEIPA
;
A
#
# COMPACT_ATOMS: atom_id res chain seq x y z
N ASP A 1 -7.06 -23.39 -16.08
CA ASP A 1 -8.25 -24.23 -15.77
C ASP A 1 -9.34 -23.44 -15.02
N ALA A 2 -9.03 -22.67 -13.95
CA ALA A 2 -10.06 -21.95 -13.20
C ALA A 2 -10.80 -20.89 -14.06
N LEU A 3 -10.10 -20.15 -14.91
CA LEU A 3 -10.75 -19.17 -15.79
C LEU A 3 -11.62 -19.81 -16.86
N GLU A 4 -11.23 -20.94 -17.41
CA GLU A 4 -12.02 -21.70 -18.38
C GLU A 4 -13.37 -22.14 -17.82
N HIS A 5 -13.43 -22.37 -16.49
CA HIS A 5 -14.71 -22.68 -15.82
C HIS A 5 -15.67 -21.47 -15.83
N PHE A 6 -15.15 -20.25 -15.65
CA PHE A 6 -15.94 -19.02 -15.66
C PHE A 6 -16.21 -18.47 -17.06
N GLU A 7 -15.26 -18.67 -17.97
CA GLU A 7 -15.33 -18.19 -19.35
C GLU A 7 -14.60 -19.15 -20.29
N PRO A 8 -15.33 -20.11 -20.91
CA PRO A 8 -14.73 -21.03 -21.87
C PRO A 8 -14.01 -20.30 -23.02
N GLY A 9 -12.80 -20.73 -23.37
CA GLY A 9 -11.94 -20.11 -24.36
C GLY A 9 -11.12 -18.92 -23.85
N SER A 10 -11.11 -18.64 -22.55
CA SER A 10 -10.41 -17.50 -21.95
C SER A 10 -8.90 -17.69 -21.82
N SER A 11 -8.37 -18.91 -21.93
CA SER A 11 -6.93 -19.18 -21.76
C SER A 11 -6.06 -18.42 -22.75
N ALA A 12 -6.45 -18.35 -24.02
CA ALA A 12 -5.71 -17.58 -25.05
C ALA A 12 -5.73 -16.08 -24.73
N GLY A 13 -6.89 -15.55 -24.35
CA GLY A 13 -7.06 -14.16 -23.92
C GLY A 13 -6.21 -13.82 -22.69
N LEU A 14 -6.09 -14.76 -21.74
CA LEU A 14 -5.23 -14.59 -20.56
C LEU A 14 -3.75 -14.49 -20.95
N LEU A 15 -3.27 -15.34 -21.82
CA LEU A 15 -1.88 -15.32 -22.28
C LEU A 15 -1.54 -14.01 -23.01
N GLU A 16 -2.45 -13.53 -23.87
CA GLU A 16 -2.29 -12.24 -24.55
C GLU A 16 -2.32 -11.08 -23.55
N TYR A 17 -3.24 -11.10 -22.60
CA TYR A 17 -3.33 -10.09 -21.53
C TYR A 17 -2.06 -10.07 -20.70
N LEU A 18 -1.53 -11.24 -20.28
CA LEU A 18 -0.28 -11.38 -19.53
C LEU A 18 0.93 -10.85 -20.32
N ALA A 19 1.03 -11.16 -21.60
CA ALA A 19 2.09 -10.62 -22.46
C ALA A 19 2.06 -9.09 -22.50
N GLY A 20 0.86 -8.50 -22.59
CA GLY A 20 0.67 -7.06 -22.48
C GLY A 20 1.05 -6.49 -21.10
N CYS A 21 0.77 -7.23 -20.01
CA CYS A 21 1.17 -6.85 -18.66
C CYS A 21 2.70 -6.91 -18.48
N ALA A 22 3.35 -7.94 -19.01
CA ALA A 22 4.81 -8.09 -19.02
C ALA A 22 5.50 -6.93 -19.75
N ALA A 23 4.99 -6.54 -20.92
CA ALA A 23 5.52 -5.41 -21.68
C ALA A 23 5.37 -4.09 -20.90
N ALA A 24 4.22 -3.84 -20.25
CA ALA A 24 4.01 -2.66 -19.42
C ALA A 24 4.94 -2.64 -18.20
N TYR A 25 5.15 -3.81 -17.57
CA TYR A 25 6.07 -3.99 -16.45
C TYR A 25 7.52 -3.66 -16.86
N ASP A 26 8.01 -4.22 -17.96
CA ASP A 26 9.36 -3.99 -18.43
C ASP A 26 9.61 -2.52 -18.80
N LEU A 27 8.69 -1.88 -19.52
CA LEU A 27 8.75 -0.46 -19.81
C LEU A 27 8.76 0.40 -18.55
N SER A 28 7.89 0.08 -17.59
CA SER A 28 7.82 0.79 -16.33
C SER A 28 9.09 0.63 -15.50
N ARG A 29 9.60 -0.58 -15.37
CA ARG A 29 10.83 -0.88 -14.61
C ARG A 29 12.04 -0.19 -15.22
N ARG A 30 12.21 -0.21 -16.54
CA ARG A 30 13.37 0.41 -17.22
C ARG A 30 13.32 1.93 -17.27
N HIS A 31 12.15 2.53 -17.36
CA HIS A 31 12.05 3.95 -17.72
C HIS A 31 11.32 4.83 -16.71
N LEU A 32 10.55 4.25 -15.77
CA LEU A 32 9.74 4.99 -14.82
C LEU A 32 10.13 4.68 -13.37
N VAL A 33 9.81 3.49 -12.88
CA VAL A 33 9.97 3.12 -11.46
C VAL A 33 11.42 2.80 -11.11
N GLY A 34 12.14 2.10 -12.00
CA GLY A 34 13.54 1.71 -11.77
C GLY A 34 14.54 2.86 -11.85
N LYS A 35 14.12 4.03 -12.32
CA LYS A 35 14.96 5.22 -12.39
C LYS A 35 14.67 6.17 -11.22
N ARG A 36 15.73 6.74 -10.65
CA ARG A 36 15.59 7.85 -9.72
C ARG A 36 15.15 9.10 -10.48
N LEU A 37 13.85 9.41 -10.43
CA LEU A 37 13.30 10.60 -11.07
C LEU A 37 13.57 11.83 -10.19
N ARG A 38 14.35 12.78 -10.69
CA ARG A 38 14.59 14.08 -10.05
C ARG A 38 13.58 15.14 -10.48
N GLY A 39 13.03 15.02 -11.70
CA GLY A 39 12.08 15.97 -12.23
C GLY A 39 11.47 15.57 -13.57
N PHE A 40 10.76 16.52 -14.19
CA PHE A 40 10.11 16.30 -15.49
C PHE A 40 11.09 15.97 -16.62
N ARG A 41 12.33 16.50 -16.57
CA ARG A 41 13.35 16.25 -17.59
C ARG A 41 13.72 14.78 -17.73
N ASP A 42 13.57 14.00 -16.65
CA ASP A 42 13.90 12.56 -16.64
C ASP A 42 12.83 11.72 -17.38
N VAL A 43 11.60 12.23 -17.45
CA VAL A 43 10.45 11.56 -18.08
C VAL A 43 10.15 12.15 -19.45
N LEU A 44 10.29 13.45 -19.65
CA LEU A 44 10.05 14.15 -20.93
C LEU A 44 11.18 13.93 -21.93
N THR A 45 11.71 12.72 -22.01
CA THR A 45 12.61 12.24 -23.06
C THR A 45 11.82 11.45 -24.10
N PRO A 46 12.27 11.33 -25.36
CA PRO A 46 11.58 10.50 -26.35
C PRO A 46 11.34 9.06 -25.86
N ARG A 47 12.29 8.48 -25.13
CA ARG A 47 12.16 7.14 -24.52
C ARG A 47 11.17 7.11 -23.38
N GLY A 48 11.17 8.11 -22.49
CA GLY A 48 10.22 8.22 -21.36
C GLY A 48 8.78 8.43 -21.85
N ILE A 49 8.58 9.30 -22.85
CA ILE A 49 7.27 9.53 -23.48
C ILE A 49 6.77 8.23 -24.12
N ARG A 50 7.62 7.55 -24.91
CA ARG A 50 7.26 6.27 -25.52
C ARG A 50 6.90 5.21 -24.45
N ALA A 51 7.62 5.20 -23.34
CA ALA A 51 7.31 4.29 -22.21
C ALA A 51 5.96 4.59 -21.57
N LEU A 52 5.61 5.86 -21.34
CA LEU A 52 4.30 6.26 -20.79
C LEU A 52 3.15 5.81 -21.71
N PHE A 53 3.25 6.08 -23.02
CA PHE A 53 2.22 5.67 -23.97
C PHE A 53 2.16 4.15 -24.12
N GLY A 54 3.31 3.48 -24.26
CA GLY A 54 3.42 2.04 -24.39
C GLY A 54 2.93 1.27 -23.17
N ALA A 55 3.18 1.78 -21.96
CA ALA A 55 2.66 1.22 -20.73
C ALA A 55 1.17 1.52 -20.49
N GLY A 56 0.53 2.37 -21.29
CA GLY A 56 -0.89 2.66 -21.17
C GLY A 56 -1.25 3.68 -20.08
N ALA A 57 -0.37 4.66 -19.81
CA ALA A 57 -0.60 5.66 -18.77
C ALA A 57 -1.91 6.45 -18.95
N PHE A 58 -2.37 6.63 -20.19
CA PHE A 58 -3.58 7.40 -20.52
C PHE A 58 -4.78 6.55 -20.96
N ARG A 59 -4.68 5.22 -20.85
CA ARG A 59 -5.77 4.29 -21.12
C ARG A 59 -6.36 3.76 -19.82
N SER A 60 -7.61 3.29 -19.82
CA SER A 60 -8.29 2.76 -18.64
C SER A 60 -7.97 1.26 -18.44
N LEU A 61 -7.50 0.89 -17.26
CA LEU A 61 -7.24 -0.49 -16.88
C LEU A 61 -8.50 -1.36 -17.03
N ARG A 62 -9.63 -0.92 -16.46
CA ARG A 62 -10.88 -1.68 -16.50
C ARG A 62 -11.40 -1.90 -17.91
N ARG A 63 -11.21 -0.90 -18.80
CA ARG A 63 -11.61 -1.03 -20.22
C ARG A 63 -10.70 -2.03 -20.94
N THR A 64 -9.40 -2.04 -20.65
CA THR A 64 -8.46 -3.00 -21.22
C THR A 64 -8.77 -4.42 -20.78
N ALA A 65 -9.02 -4.67 -19.49
CA ALA A 65 -9.45 -5.97 -18.99
C ALA A 65 -10.80 -6.41 -19.60
N GLY A 66 -11.77 -5.50 -19.72
CA GLY A 66 -13.08 -5.79 -20.31
C GLY A 66 -13.07 -6.01 -21.83
N ARG A 67 -11.97 -5.70 -22.53
CA ARG A 67 -11.78 -6.09 -23.95
C ARG A 67 -11.16 -7.47 -24.10
N ALA A 68 -10.34 -7.87 -23.13
CA ALA A 68 -9.70 -9.18 -23.12
C ALA A 68 -10.67 -10.30 -22.70
N PHE A 69 -11.66 -9.98 -21.85
CA PHE A 69 -12.59 -10.96 -21.28
C PHE A 69 -14.04 -10.48 -21.37
N ARG A 70 -14.95 -11.41 -21.70
CA ARG A 70 -16.40 -11.15 -21.79
C ARG A 70 -17.03 -11.10 -20.39
N SER A 71 -16.56 -11.96 -19.48
CA SER A 71 -17.02 -12.02 -18.11
C SER A 71 -16.63 -10.77 -17.33
N SER A 72 -17.63 -10.06 -16.81
CA SER A 72 -17.41 -8.89 -15.93
C SER A 72 -16.69 -9.28 -14.65
N THR A 73 -16.92 -10.49 -14.15
CA THR A 73 -16.27 -11.04 -12.95
C THR A 73 -14.79 -11.28 -13.20
N VAL A 74 -14.43 -11.92 -14.31
CA VAL A 74 -13.03 -12.15 -14.71
C VAL A 74 -12.32 -10.80 -14.88
N ALA A 75 -12.92 -9.89 -15.64
CA ALA A 75 -12.33 -8.56 -15.85
C ALA A 75 -12.22 -7.75 -14.54
N ALA A 76 -13.13 -7.95 -13.58
CA ALA A 76 -13.01 -7.34 -12.24
C ALA A 76 -11.84 -7.93 -11.46
N ALA A 77 -11.71 -9.26 -11.41
CA ALA A 77 -10.61 -9.95 -10.75
C ALA A 77 -9.24 -9.53 -11.31
N LEU A 78 -9.10 -9.41 -12.64
CA LEU A 78 -7.86 -9.04 -13.32
C LEU A 78 -7.53 -7.53 -13.28
N SER A 79 -8.38 -6.70 -12.72
CA SER A 79 -8.14 -5.27 -12.47
C SER A 79 -8.16 -4.90 -10.98
N PHE A 80 -8.48 -5.85 -10.12
CA PHE A 80 -8.63 -5.62 -8.67
C PHE A 80 -7.33 -5.21 -7.98
N GLN A 81 -6.17 -5.59 -8.54
CA GLN A 81 -4.83 -5.33 -7.96
C GLN A 81 -4.56 -3.84 -7.67
N THR A 82 -5.24 -2.92 -8.35
CA THR A 82 -5.12 -1.49 -8.04
C THR A 82 -5.64 -1.13 -6.65
N MET A 83 -6.54 -1.94 -6.08
CA MET A 83 -6.98 -1.78 -4.70
C MET A 83 -5.83 -1.94 -3.69
N TYR A 84 -4.77 -2.69 -4.03
CA TYR A 84 -3.55 -2.81 -3.18
C TYR A 84 -2.77 -1.50 -3.06
N LEU A 85 -3.00 -0.57 -3.99
CA LEU A 85 -2.43 0.78 -3.95
C LEU A 85 -3.45 1.83 -3.48
N GLY A 86 -4.63 1.40 -3.04
CA GLY A 86 -5.72 2.30 -2.66
C GLY A 86 -6.30 3.07 -3.85
N MET A 87 -6.45 2.40 -5.01
CA MET A 87 -7.02 2.99 -6.22
C MET A 87 -8.22 2.19 -6.72
N SER A 88 -9.24 2.89 -7.22
CA SER A 88 -10.37 2.24 -7.89
C SER A 88 -9.93 1.65 -9.24
N PRO A 89 -10.22 0.36 -9.54
CA PRO A 89 -9.98 -0.23 -10.85
C PRO A 89 -10.63 0.55 -12.00
N TYR A 90 -11.73 1.23 -11.72
CA TYR A 90 -12.51 2.00 -12.70
C TYR A 90 -11.90 3.37 -13.04
N ALA A 91 -11.07 3.92 -12.14
CA ALA A 91 -10.37 5.18 -12.32
C ALA A 91 -8.87 5.00 -12.63
N SER A 92 -8.36 3.78 -12.53
CA SER A 92 -6.93 3.51 -12.67
C SER A 92 -6.48 3.48 -14.13
N PRO A 93 -5.30 4.07 -14.43
CA PRO A 93 -4.63 3.90 -15.72
C PRO A 93 -4.26 2.44 -16.01
N GLU A 94 -4.23 2.08 -17.29
CA GLU A 94 -3.82 0.76 -17.73
C GLU A 94 -2.39 0.40 -17.33
N LEU A 95 -1.53 1.38 -17.12
CA LEU A 95 -0.18 1.21 -16.58
C LEU A 95 -0.16 0.24 -15.39
N TYR A 96 -1.17 0.29 -14.53
CA TYR A 96 -1.24 -0.53 -13.32
C TYR A 96 -1.55 -2.02 -13.59
N ARG A 97 -1.78 -2.42 -14.84
CA ARG A 97 -1.82 -3.85 -15.20
C ARG A 97 -0.50 -4.59 -14.92
N LEU A 98 0.59 -3.83 -14.76
CA LEU A 98 1.89 -4.39 -14.34
C LEU A 98 1.80 -5.15 -13.00
N LEU A 99 0.86 -4.76 -12.10
CA LEU A 99 0.67 -5.44 -10.81
C LEU A 99 0.22 -6.89 -11.01
N PHE A 100 -0.65 -7.13 -12.00
CA PHE A 100 -1.08 -8.48 -12.33
C PHE A 100 0.10 -9.33 -12.85
N PHE A 101 1.00 -8.74 -13.64
CA PHE A 101 2.22 -9.45 -14.05
C PHE A 101 3.15 -9.73 -12.87
N THR A 102 3.27 -8.82 -11.92
CA THR A 102 4.08 -9.04 -10.71
C THR A 102 3.56 -10.25 -9.92
N GLU A 103 2.25 -10.40 -9.78
CA GLU A 103 1.67 -11.56 -9.10
C GLU A 103 1.87 -12.87 -9.89
N MET A 104 1.56 -12.87 -11.17
CA MET A 104 1.50 -14.07 -11.97
C MET A 104 2.85 -14.49 -12.56
N GLY A 105 3.72 -13.52 -12.85
CA GLY A 105 5.02 -13.76 -13.50
C GLY A 105 6.18 -13.84 -12.52
N GLU A 106 6.19 -13.03 -11.46
CA GLU A 106 7.26 -13.03 -10.44
C GLU A 106 6.86 -13.80 -9.19
N GLY A 107 5.56 -13.95 -8.93
CA GLY A 107 5.00 -14.67 -7.79
C GLY A 107 4.79 -13.80 -6.54
N VAL A 108 4.06 -14.37 -5.59
CA VAL A 108 3.81 -13.78 -4.27
C VAL A 108 4.51 -14.62 -3.22
N PHE A 109 5.33 -13.99 -2.38
CA PHE A 109 6.12 -14.66 -1.37
C PHE A 109 5.71 -14.21 0.02
N PHE A 110 5.57 -15.14 0.93
CA PHE A 110 5.32 -14.89 2.33
C PHE A 110 6.53 -15.31 3.16
N PRO A 111 7.12 -14.43 3.98
CA PRO A 111 8.28 -14.79 4.80
C PRO A 111 7.89 -15.83 5.85
N HIS A 112 8.71 -16.86 6.02
CA HIS A 112 8.53 -17.83 7.10
C HIS A 112 8.56 -17.12 8.47
N GLY A 113 7.57 -17.39 9.31
CA GLY A 113 7.36 -16.68 10.58
C GLY A 113 6.64 -15.33 10.42
N GLY A 114 6.05 -15.04 9.24
CA GLY A 114 5.20 -13.88 8.99
C GLY A 114 5.96 -12.62 8.52
N ILE A 115 5.22 -11.61 8.11
CA ILE A 115 5.78 -10.35 7.58
C ILE A 115 6.70 -9.65 8.60
N TYR A 116 6.43 -9.78 9.89
CA TYR A 116 7.27 -9.18 10.93
C TYR A 116 8.68 -9.82 10.99
N ALA A 117 8.86 -11.06 10.51
CA ALA A 117 10.17 -11.70 10.40
C ALA A 117 11.11 -10.91 9.47
N LEU A 118 10.57 -10.29 8.39
CA LEU A 118 11.33 -9.40 7.51
C LEU A 118 11.81 -8.15 8.26
N VAL A 119 10.94 -7.53 9.06
CA VAL A 119 11.29 -6.35 9.88
C VAL A 119 12.43 -6.69 10.84
N ARG A 120 12.31 -7.81 11.55
CA ARG A 120 13.37 -8.30 12.47
C ARG A 120 14.68 -8.63 11.75
N ALA A 121 14.61 -9.13 10.53
CA ALA A 121 15.82 -9.40 9.74
C ALA A 121 16.54 -8.10 9.36
N LEU A 122 15.80 -7.08 8.94
CA LEU A 122 16.35 -5.75 8.62
C LEU A 122 16.90 -5.07 9.88
N GLU A 123 16.24 -5.18 11.02
CA GLU A 123 16.72 -4.69 12.31
C GLU A 123 18.08 -5.32 12.67
N ARG A 124 18.16 -6.66 12.64
CA ARG A 124 19.44 -7.36 12.91
C ARG A 124 20.55 -6.94 11.95
N LEU A 125 20.22 -6.71 10.68
CA LEU A 125 21.17 -6.23 9.69
C LEU A 125 21.66 -4.83 10.04
N ALA A 126 20.76 -3.91 10.37
CA ALA A 126 21.10 -2.54 10.76
C ALA A 126 22.04 -2.53 11.98
N LEU A 127 21.71 -3.29 13.03
CA LEU A 127 22.55 -3.41 14.24
C LEU A 127 23.94 -3.98 13.92
N ARG A 128 24.04 -5.01 13.07
CA ARG A 128 25.33 -5.54 12.61
C ARG A 128 26.14 -4.53 11.79
N CYS A 129 25.48 -3.60 11.11
CA CYS A 129 26.14 -2.50 10.40
C CYS A 129 26.49 -1.31 11.31
N GLY A 130 26.33 -1.45 12.64
CA GLY A 130 26.68 -0.41 13.61
C GLY A 130 25.59 0.64 13.85
N ALA A 131 24.37 0.44 13.35
CA ALA A 131 23.27 1.36 13.63
C ALA A 131 22.80 1.22 15.09
N THR A 132 22.44 2.34 15.71
CA THR A 132 21.75 2.37 17.01
C THR A 132 20.27 2.56 16.78
N ILE A 133 19.43 1.71 17.39
CA ILE A 133 17.99 1.79 17.32
C ILE A 133 17.44 2.14 18.70
N ARG A 134 16.68 3.22 18.79
CA ARG A 134 16.06 3.71 20.03
C ARG A 134 14.55 3.58 19.90
N TYR A 135 13.97 2.58 20.57
CA TYR A 135 12.53 2.39 20.67
C TYR A 135 11.89 3.32 21.69
N GLN A 136 10.59 3.58 21.53
CA GLN A 136 9.81 4.44 22.41
C GLN A 136 10.40 5.87 22.58
N ASN A 137 11.14 6.31 21.56
CA ASN A 137 11.78 7.62 21.51
C ASN A 137 11.26 8.38 20.28
N PRO A 138 10.05 8.94 20.32
CA PRO A 138 9.49 9.65 19.17
C PRO A 138 10.28 10.92 18.88
N ALA A 139 10.66 11.10 17.63
CA ALA A 139 11.18 12.37 17.16
C ALA A 139 10.05 13.41 17.13
N THR A 140 10.28 14.58 17.71
CA THR A 140 9.26 15.64 17.84
C THR A 140 9.46 16.79 16.87
N SER A 141 10.71 17.10 16.49
CA SER A 141 11.02 18.14 15.49
C SER A 141 12.43 17.99 14.93
N VAL A 142 12.69 18.68 13.83
CA VAL A 142 14.03 18.84 13.24
C VAL A 142 14.46 20.28 13.41
N ARG A 143 15.53 20.51 14.15
CA ARG A 143 16.14 21.85 14.30
C ARG A 143 17.06 22.16 13.13
N ALA A 144 16.72 23.19 12.38
CA ALA A 144 17.53 23.66 11.25
C ALA A 144 18.04 25.08 11.50
N VAL A 145 19.31 25.33 11.14
CA VAL A 145 19.97 26.64 11.18
C VAL A 145 20.61 26.86 9.81
N ASP A 146 20.43 28.01 9.22
CA ASP A 146 21.03 28.42 7.93
C ASP A 146 20.77 27.39 6.78
N GLY A 147 19.54 26.83 6.74
CA GLY A 147 19.15 25.85 5.73
C GLY A 147 19.82 24.48 5.88
N ARG A 148 20.29 24.12 7.08
CA ARG A 148 20.82 22.81 7.45
C ARG A 148 20.22 22.31 8.75
N ALA A 149 19.73 21.07 8.76
CA ALA A 149 19.40 20.38 10.00
C ALA A 149 20.67 20.20 10.84
N ARG A 150 20.55 20.52 12.12
CA ARG A 150 21.65 20.39 13.09
C ARG A 150 21.36 19.33 14.13
N ALA A 151 20.08 19.11 14.42
CA ALA A 151 19.65 18.10 15.38
C ALA A 151 18.22 17.64 15.09
N VAL A 152 17.93 16.42 15.54
CA VAL A 152 16.58 15.90 15.68
C VAL A 152 16.22 15.92 17.17
N MET A 153 15.06 16.47 17.51
CA MET A 153 14.58 16.51 18.88
C MET A 153 13.86 15.21 19.24
N VAL A 154 14.21 14.64 20.38
CA VAL A 154 13.58 13.46 20.97
C VAL A 154 13.19 13.83 22.40
N GLY A 155 11.94 14.25 22.60
CA GLY A 155 11.57 14.97 23.81
C GLY A 155 12.42 16.25 23.96
N ASP A 156 13.10 16.41 25.09
CA ASP A 156 13.97 17.55 25.37
C ASP A 156 15.42 17.36 24.86
N GLU A 157 15.78 16.13 24.44
CA GLU A 157 17.12 15.82 23.94
C GLU A 157 17.29 16.29 22.50
N ALA A 158 18.39 17.00 22.23
CA ALA A 158 18.82 17.36 20.89
C ALA A 158 19.87 16.37 20.37
N VAL A 159 19.47 15.44 19.53
CA VAL A 159 20.37 14.48 18.88
C VAL A 159 20.99 15.16 17.65
N ALA A 160 22.28 15.49 17.74
CA ALA A 160 23.01 16.12 16.62
C ALA A 160 23.05 15.21 15.39
N CYS A 161 22.95 15.79 14.20
CA CYS A 161 23.00 15.04 12.95
C CYS A 161 23.60 15.85 11.80
N ASP A 162 24.36 15.17 10.93
CA ASP A 162 24.84 15.69 9.65
C ASP A 162 23.78 15.56 8.56
N VAL A 163 22.94 14.52 8.65
CA VAL A 163 21.82 14.22 7.75
C VAL A 163 20.63 13.75 8.57
N ALA A 164 19.44 14.26 8.26
CA ALA A 164 18.18 13.73 8.76
C ALA A 164 17.40 13.06 7.63
N LEU A 165 17.13 11.75 7.77
CA LEU A 165 16.26 10.98 6.87
C LEU A 165 14.95 10.69 7.58
N LEU A 166 13.84 11.28 7.10
CA LEU A 166 12.52 11.13 7.67
C LEU A 166 11.73 10.06 6.91
N THR A 167 11.28 9.02 7.63
CA THR A 167 10.49 7.91 7.08
C THR A 167 9.04 7.91 7.57
N ALA A 168 8.67 8.87 8.42
CA ALA A 168 7.29 9.11 8.82
C ALA A 168 6.42 9.49 7.61
N ASP A 169 5.08 9.39 7.74
CA ASP A 169 4.17 9.87 6.69
C ASP A 169 4.51 11.30 6.29
N LEU A 170 4.64 11.54 4.99
CA LEU A 170 5.22 12.79 4.50
C LEU A 170 4.44 14.04 4.90
N PRO A 171 3.09 14.10 4.81
CA PRO A 171 2.33 15.24 5.32
C PRO A 171 2.55 15.48 6.81
N TYR A 172 2.61 14.42 7.63
CA TYR A 172 2.93 14.52 9.04
C TYR A 172 4.37 15.05 9.26
N ALA A 173 5.35 14.54 8.52
CA ALA A 173 6.72 14.98 8.61
C ALA A 173 6.86 16.49 8.33
N TYR A 174 6.16 17.00 7.30
CA TYR A 174 6.15 18.43 7.01
C TYR A 174 5.40 19.25 8.06
N ALA A 175 4.21 18.81 8.45
CA ALA A 175 3.36 19.58 9.36
C ALA A 175 3.90 19.62 10.80
N THR A 176 4.47 18.50 11.27
CA THR A 176 4.86 18.31 12.68
C THR A 176 6.37 18.38 12.87
N LEU A 177 7.15 17.59 12.10
CA LEU A 177 8.59 17.49 12.35
C LEU A 177 9.37 18.67 11.79
N LEU A 178 8.88 19.32 10.73
CA LEU A 178 9.53 20.43 10.04
C LEU A 178 8.82 21.77 10.25
N ASP A 179 7.69 21.79 10.95
CA ASP A 179 6.85 22.97 11.17
C ASP A 179 6.48 23.71 9.87
N GLU A 180 6.17 22.94 8.83
CA GLU A 180 5.69 23.44 7.53
C GLU A 180 4.26 22.94 7.21
N PRO A 181 3.22 23.30 7.99
CA PRO A 181 1.86 22.76 7.84
C PRO A 181 1.18 23.17 6.52
N ARG A 182 1.73 24.20 5.84
CA ARG A 182 1.23 24.67 4.53
C ARG A 182 1.92 24.01 3.33
N HIS A 183 2.84 23.06 3.57
CA HIS A 183 3.47 22.35 2.46
C HIS A 183 2.43 21.65 1.57
N ARG A 184 2.69 21.58 0.27
CA ARG A 184 1.71 21.03 -0.70
C ARG A 184 1.25 19.62 -0.37
N SER A 185 2.10 18.78 0.22
CA SER A 185 1.75 17.39 0.57
C SER A 185 0.56 17.30 1.53
N THR A 186 0.38 18.27 2.42
CA THR A 186 -0.74 18.29 3.38
C THR A 186 -2.11 18.54 2.71
N ARG A 187 -2.11 18.99 1.44
CA ARG A 187 -3.30 19.27 0.63
C ARG A 187 -3.47 18.33 -0.55
N MET A 188 -2.53 17.41 -0.74
CA MET A 188 -2.64 16.38 -1.77
C MET A 188 -3.71 15.35 -1.40
N ARG A 189 -4.24 14.66 -2.40
CA ARG A 189 -5.20 13.58 -2.16
C ARG A 189 -4.51 12.39 -1.50
N HIS A 190 -5.17 11.81 -0.51
CA HIS A 190 -4.75 10.62 0.20
C HIS A 190 -5.46 9.39 -0.37
N THR A 191 -4.86 8.24 -0.16
CA THR A 191 -5.51 6.96 -0.44
C THR A 191 -6.65 6.71 0.53
N PRO A 192 -7.57 5.81 0.20
CA PRO A 192 -8.45 5.18 1.17
C PRO A 192 -7.68 4.51 2.31
N SER A 193 -8.42 3.96 3.23
CA SER A 193 -7.96 3.26 4.40
C SER A 193 -8.47 1.81 4.42
N ALA A 194 -8.37 1.17 5.57
CA ALA A 194 -8.87 -0.18 5.80
C ALA A 194 -9.50 -0.31 7.18
N LEU A 195 -10.56 -1.11 7.27
CA LEU A 195 -10.99 -1.75 8.49
C LEU A 195 -10.29 -3.11 8.56
N LEU A 196 -9.54 -3.35 9.65
CA LEU A 196 -8.79 -4.58 9.85
C LEU A 196 -9.34 -5.32 11.07
N LEU A 197 -9.50 -6.65 10.94
CA LEU A 197 -9.77 -7.52 12.05
C LEU A 197 -8.66 -8.57 12.13
N TYR A 198 -8.06 -8.67 13.29
CA TYR A 198 -7.09 -9.72 13.64
C TYR A 198 -7.78 -10.68 14.58
N ALA A 199 -7.95 -11.93 14.22
CA ALA A 199 -8.65 -12.90 15.04
C ALA A 199 -7.80 -14.15 15.28
N ALA A 200 -7.80 -14.63 16.53
CA ALA A 200 -7.29 -15.94 16.89
C ALA A 200 -8.47 -16.91 16.99
N LEU A 201 -8.41 -17.99 16.21
CA LEU A 201 -9.45 -19.02 16.18
C LEU A 201 -9.01 -20.26 16.93
N ASP A 202 -9.94 -20.93 17.61
CA ASP A 202 -9.65 -22.15 18.38
C ASP A 202 -9.38 -23.39 17.50
N ARG A 203 -9.71 -23.31 16.22
CA ARG A 203 -9.41 -24.35 15.20
C ARG A 203 -9.39 -23.74 13.81
N SER A 204 -8.66 -24.39 12.89
CA SER A 204 -8.63 -24.06 11.48
C SER A 204 -9.92 -24.53 10.77
N TYR A 205 -10.13 -23.99 9.57
CA TYR A 205 -11.12 -24.47 8.64
C TYR A 205 -10.46 -25.38 7.59
N PRO A 206 -11.13 -26.47 7.15
CA PRO A 206 -10.65 -27.24 6.03
C PRO A 206 -10.64 -26.40 4.75
N ASP A 207 -9.79 -26.76 3.80
CA ASP A 207 -9.70 -26.15 2.47
C ASP A 207 -9.50 -24.61 2.49
N THR A 208 -8.80 -24.13 3.50
CA THR A 208 -8.46 -22.71 3.62
C THR A 208 -7.23 -22.40 2.79
N ASN A 209 -7.33 -21.40 1.91
CA ASN A 209 -6.16 -20.84 1.24
C ASN A 209 -5.51 -19.76 2.11
N HIS A 210 -4.21 -19.52 1.89
CA HIS A 210 -3.51 -18.44 2.56
C HIS A 210 -4.18 -17.08 2.28
N HIS A 211 -4.55 -16.83 1.02
CA HIS A 211 -5.19 -15.59 0.57
C HIS A 211 -6.52 -15.91 -0.10
N GLU A 212 -7.58 -15.28 0.36
CA GLU A 212 -8.89 -15.38 -0.23
C GLU A 212 -9.55 -14.00 -0.36
N PHE A 213 -10.35 -13.82 -1.41
CA PHE A 213 -11.15 -12.61 -1.61
C PHE A 213 -12.63 -12.96 -1.71
N LEU A 214 -13.44 -12.35 -0.85
CA LEU A 214 -14.88 -12.35 -1.00
C LEU A 214 -15.26 -11.11 -1.81
N MET A 215 -15.46 -11.30 -3.11
CA MET A 215 -15.81 -10.21 -4.00
C MET A 215 -17.26 -9.77 -3.81
N PRO A 216 -17.57 -8.47 -3.88
CA PRO A 216 -18.94 -7.98 -3.86
C PRO A 216 -19.67 -8.35 -5.16
N ALA A 217 -20.98 -8.38 -5.12
CA ALA A 217 -21.81 -8.60 -6.31
C ALA A 217 -21.63 -7.48 -7.35
N ASP A 218 -21.50 -6.24 -6.89
CA ASP A 218 -21.19 -5.07 -7.72
C ASP A 218 -19.94 -4.32 -7.19
N LEU A 219 -18.79 -4.66 -7.76
CA LEU A 219 -17.52 -3.99 -7.41
C LEU A 219 -17.53 -2.50 -7.77
N ARG A 220 -18.28 -2.08 -8.78
CA ARG A 220 -18.38 -0.65 -9.15
C ARG A 220 -19.07 0.14 -8.04
N ALA A 221 -20.22 -0.35 -7.56
CA ALA A 221 -20.95 0.27 -6.47
C ALA A 221 -20.10 0.33 -5.19
N THR A 222 -19.35 -0.73 -4.88
CA THR A 222 -18.39 -0.77 -3.77
C THR A 222 -17.33 0.32 -3.92
N CYS A 223 -16.73 0.46 -5.11
CA CYS A 223 -15.75 1.51 -5.38
C CYS A 223 -16.37 2.93 -5.28
N GLU A 224 -17.59 3.11 -5.75
CA GLU A 224 -18.30 4.39 -5.63
C GLU A 224 -18.56 4.77 -4.17
N ASP A 225 -18.96 3.80 -3.33
CA ASP A 225 -19.14 4.02 -1.89
C ASP A 225 -17.82 4.51 -1.25
N ILE A 226 -16.69 3.83 -1.53
CA ILE A 226 -15.37 4.13 -0.93
C ILE A 226 -14.77 5.42 -1.47
N PHE A 227 -14.64 5.54 -2.81
CA PHE A 227 -13.81 6.58 -3.45
C PHE A 227 -14.57 7.86 -3.78
N THR A 228 -15.91 7.79 -3.87
CA THR A 228 -16.74 8.94 -4.28
C THR A 228 -17.61 9.43 -3.14
N ARG A 229 -18.35 8.53 -2.48
CA ARG A 229 -19.26 8.88 -1.39
C ARG A 229 -18.57 8.99 -0.05
N GLY A 230 -17.39 8.39 0.08
CA GLY A 230 -16.66 8.32 1.35
C GLY A 230 -17.39 7.50 2.42
N ALA A 231 -18.24 6.57 2.03
CA ALA A 231 -19.07 5.78 2.93
C ALA A 231 -18.51 4.37 3.11
N PHE A 232 -18.90 3.71 4.19
CA PHE A 232 -18.66 2.28 4.35
C PHE A 232 -19.45 1.51 3.28
N PRO A 233 -18.80 0.61 2.51
CA PRO A 233 -19.45 -0.06 1.38
C PRO A 233 -20.61 -0.94 1.86
N ARG A 234 -21.73 -0.89 1.15
CA ARG A 234 -22.92 -1.69 1.44
C ARG A 234 -22.67 -3.18 1.24
N ASP A 235 -21.99 -3.53 0.16
CA ASP A 235 -21.46 -4.87 -0.13
C ASP A 235 -19.94 -4.76 -0.27
N ALA A 236 -19.21 -5.15 0.77
CA ALA A 236 -17.79 -4.93 0.87
C ALA A 236 -16.99 -6.01 0.14
N ALA A 237 -15.93 -5.61 -0.55
CA ALA A 237 -14.85 -6.54 -0.88
C ALA A 237 -14.10 -6.88 0.43
N ILE A 238 -13.93 -8.16 0.72
CA ILE A 238 -13.25 -8.61 1.95
C ILE A 238 -12.06 -9.47 1.55
N TYR A 239 -10.89 -9.09 2.01
CA TYR A 239 -9.69 -9.91 1.91
C TYR A 239 -9.51 -10.69 3.22
N LEU A 240 -9.23 -11.98 3.09
CA LEU A 240 -8.95 -12.91 4.18
C LEU A 240 -7.53 -13.46 4.01
N ALA A 241 -6.78 -13.49 5.08
CA ALA A 241 -5.51 -14.21 5.11
C ALA A 241 -5.48 -15.18 6.29
N SER A 242 -5.24 -16.45 5.96
CA SER A 242 -5.07 -17.56 6.91
C SER A 242 -3.65 -18.12 6.76
N PRO A 243 -2.65 -17.47 7.38
CA PRO A 243 -1.25 -17.81 7.15
C PRO A 243 -0.88 -19.21 7.63
N GLY A 244 -1.63 -19.78 8.56
CA GLY A 244 -1.47 -21.18 9.02
C GLY A 244 -1.63 -22.21 7.88
N ALA A 245 -2.32 -21.86 6.80
CA ALA A 245 -2.46 -22.73 5.63
C ALA A 245 -1.13 -23.02 4.91
N THR A 246 -0.13 -22.15 5.04
CA THR A 246 1.18 -22.31 4.39
C THR A 246 2.36 -22.31 5.36
N ASP A 247 2.17 -21.78 6.57
CA ASP A 247 3.20 -21.70 7.61
C ASP A 247 2.62 -22.09 8.97
N ALA A 248 2.86 -23.32 9.39
CA ALA A 248 2.36 -23.85 10.67
C ALA A 248 2.87 -23.07 11.90
N SER A 249 3.91 -22.25 11.78
CA SER A 249 4.41 -21.42 12.88
C SER A 249 3.53 -20.20 13.19
N MET A 250 2.56 -19.89 12.33
CA MET A 250 1.68 -18.71 12.45
C MET A 250 0.53 -18.88 13.45
N ALA A 251 0.29 -20.08 13.94
CA ALA A 251 -0.67 -20.37 15.00
C ALA A 251 -0.26 -21.59 15.81
N PRO A 252 -0.72 -21.76 17.07
CA PRO A 252 -0.54 -23.00 17.81
C PRO A 252 -1.18 -24.20 17.08
N PRO A 253 -0.69 -25.44 17.30
CA PRO A 253 -1.24 -26.62 16.66
C PRO A 253 -2.76 -26.72 16.78
N GLY A 254 -3.42 -26.96 15.64
CA GLY A 254 -4.89 -27.06 15.53
C GLY A 254 -5.66 -25.74 15.63
N LYS A 255 -4.97 -24.62 15.80
CA LYS A 255 -5.56 -23.27 15.83
C LYS A 255 -5.24 -22.51 14.54
N GLU A 256 -5.83 -21.33 14.39
CA GLU A 256 -5.60 -20.47 13.21
C GLU A 256 -5.53 -18.99 13.59
N SER A 257 -4.71 -18.24 12.86
CA SER A 257 -4.75 -16.78 12.83
C SER A 257 -5.50 -16.32 11.59
N LEU A 258 -6.54 -15.55 11.77
CA LEU A 258 -7.30 -14.97 10.66
C LEU A 258 -7.08 -13.46 10.62
N TYR A 259 -6.57 -12.96 9.52
CA TYR A 259 -6.52 -11.54 9.19
C TYR A 259 -7.58 -11.17 8.18
N VAL A 260 -8.35 -10.14 8.48
CA VAL A 260 -9.42 -9.63 7.62
C VAL A 260 -9.12 -8.19 7.27
N LEU A 261 -9.20 -7.84 5.98
CA LEU A 261 -9.10 -6.46 5.52
C LEU A 261 -10.29 -6.09 4.65
N VAL A 262 -10.94 -4.99 5.01
CA VAL A 262 -12.00 -4.37 4.24
C VAL A 262 -11.54 -2.98 3.80
N PRO A 263 -11.41 -2.70 2.49
CA PRO A 263 -11.12 -1.36 2.02
C PRO A 263 -12.26 -0.40 2.37
N VAL A 264 -11.93 0.73 2.97
CA VAL A 264 -12.89 1.77 3.39
C VAL A 264 -12.35 3.15 3.06
N ALA A 265 -13.20 4.17 3.06
CA ALA A 265 -12.73 5.56 2.96
C ALA A 265 -11.79 5.91 4.12
N ASN A 266 -10.89 6.85 3.89
CA ASN A 266 -10.09 7.45 4.96
C ASN A 266 -10.95 8.38 5.83
N LEU A 267 -10.36 9.12 6.76
CA LEU A 267 -11.09 9.98 7.71
C LEU A 267 -11.72 11.24 7.07
N ASP A 268 -11.53 11.48 5.77
CA ASP A 268 -12.31 12.46 5.03
C ASP A 268 -13.71 11.95 4.66
N GLY A 269 -13.98 10.65 4.87
CA GLY A 269 -15.26 10.01 4.60
C GLY A 269 -16.33 10.30 5.66
N THR A 270 -17.49 9.68 5.48
CA THR A 270 -18.70 9.94 6.29
C THR A 270 -18.91 8.95 7.43
N THR A 271 -18.05 7.90 7.53
CA THR A 271 -18.18 6.85 8.57
C THR A 271 -17.66 7.38 9.91
N ASP A 272 -18.50 7.34 10.92
CA ASP A 272 -18.09 7.63 12.31
C ASP A 272 -17.47 6.38 12.95
N TRP A 273 -16.16 6.33 12.97
CA TRP A 273 -15.41 5.22 13.54
C TRP A 273 -15.43 5.16 15.07
N THR A 274 -15.91 6.18 15.74
CA THR A 274 -16.04 6.18 17.22
C THR A 274 -17.28 5.41 17.67
N THR A 275 -18.36 5.52 16.91
CA THR A 275 -19.66 4.90 17.27
C THR A 275 -19.98 3.66 16.44
N GLN A 276 -19.56 3.57 15.18
CA GLN A 276 -19.98 2.53 14.24
C GLN A 276 -19.02 1.34 14.14
N THR A 277 -17.82 1.42 14.70
CA THR A 277 -16.78 0.37 14.54
C THR A 277 -17.29 -1.02 14.90
N ARG A 278 -18.01 -1.16 16.02
CA ARG A 278 -18.53 -2.44 16.49
C ARG A 278 -19.55 -3.04 15.50
N GLU A 279 -20.53 -2.24 15.12
CA GLU A 279 -21.58 -2.67 14.18
C GLU A 279 -21.00 -3.08 12.83
N LEU A 280 -20.08 -2.27 12.28
CA LEU A 280 -19.43 -2.54 11.01
C LEU A 280 -18.55 -3.78 11.05
N GLY A 281 -17.83 -4.00 12.14
CA GLY A 281 -17.06 -5.22 12.39
C GLY A 281 -17.96 -6.47 12.41
N GLU A 282 -19.08 -6.41 13.12
CA GLU A 282 -20.07 -7.50 13.17
C GLU A 282 -20.69 -7.80 11.81
N ARG A 283 -21.01 -6.79 10.99
CA ARG A 283 -21.49 -6.98 9.61
C ARG A 283 -20.48 -7.72 8.75
N VAL A 284 -19.18 -7.37 8.89
CA VAL A 284 -18.09 -8.05 8.19
C VAL A 284 -18.01 -9.51 8.61
N LEU A 285 -18.01 -9.80 9.93
CA LEU A 285 -17.97 -11.17 10.45
C LEU A 285 -19.18 -12.00 10.00
N GLN A 286 -20.38 -11.44 10.03
CA GLN A 286 -21.58 -12.09 9.52
C GLN A 286 -21.48 -12.44 8.03
N THR A 287 -20.88 -11.55 7.23
CA THR A 287 -20.67 -11.78 5.80
C THR A 287 -19.68 -12.91 5.57
N ILE A 288 -18.58 -12.95 6.31
CA ILE A 288 -17.58 -14.02 6.24
C ILE A 288 -18.20 -15.35 6.67
N GLU A 289 -18.92 -15.36 7.79
CA GLU A 289 -19.58 -16.55 8.34
C GLU A 289 -20.55 -17.17 7.34
N ARG A 290 -21.39 -16.35 6.72
CA ARG A 290 -22.37 -16.82 5.72
C ARG A 290 -21.73 -17.31 4.42
N ARG A 291 -20.63 -16.67 3.96
CA ARG A 291 -20.07 -16.91 2.62
C ARG A 291 -18.91 -17.90 2.61
N ARG A 292 -18.19 -18.04 3.73
CA ARG A 292 -16.92 -18.78 3.73
C ARG A 292 -16.65 -19.64 4.96
N PHE A 293 -16.84 -19.11 6.16
CA PHE A 293 -16.46 -19.74 7.41
C PHE A 293 -17.65 -19.93 8.36
N PRO A 294 -18.52 -20.94 8.16
CA PRO A 294 -19.66 -21.19 9.05
C PRO A 294 -19.27 -21.34 10.51
N GLY A 295 -20.00 -20.67 11.42
CA GLY A 295 -19.71 -20.66 12.85
C GLY A 295 -18.46 -19.90 13.24
N LEU A 296 -18.00 -18.94 12.43
CA LEU A 296 -16.78 -18.18 12.66
C LEU A 296 -16.77 -17.48 14.03
N ARG A 297 -17.87 -16.79 14.36
CA ARG A 297 -17.94 -15.99 15.58
C ARG A 297 -17.80 -16.83 16.87
N GLU A 298 -18.27 -18.07 16.84
CA GLU A 298 -18.13 -19.02 17.95
C GLU A 298 -16.70 -19.53 18.12
N ARG A 299 -15.89 -19.48 17.05
CA ARG A 299 -14.49 -19.93 17.04
C ARG A 299 -13.50 -18.84 17.45
N ILE A 300 -13.90 -17.58 17.43
CA ILE A 300 -13.04 -16.46 17.82
C ILE A 300 -12.79 -16.50 19.32
N ARG A 301 -11.52 -16.61 19.73
CA ARG A 301 -11.06 -16.56 21.13
C ARG A 301 -10.49 -15.20 21.50
N TRP A 302 -9.97 -14.50 20.53
CA TRP A 302 -9.46 -13.15 20.66
C TRP A 302 -9.63 -12.42 19.34
N MET A 303 -9.94 -11.14 19.42
CA MET A 303 -10.05 -10.29 18.24
C MET A 303 -9.63 -8.87 18.57
N GLU A 304 -8.89 -8.28 17.63
CA GLU A 304 -8.57 -6.86 17.64
C GLU A 304 -9.07 -6.21 16.35
N VAL A 305 -9.68 -5.04 16.47
CA VAL A 305 -10.20 -4.26 15.35
C VAL A 305 -9.38 -2.99 15.20
N ARG A 306 -8.85 -2.73 13.99
CA ARG A 306 -8.14 -1.51 13.65
C ARG A 306 -8.90 -0.76 12.57
N THR A 307 -9.06 0.54 12.76
CA THR A 307 -9.84 1.44 11.90
C THR A 307 -8.93 2.53 11.33
N PRO A 308 -9.40 3.37 10.40
CA PRO A 308 -8.66 4.55 9.96
C PRO A 308 -8.18 5.46 11.11
N GLN A 309 -8.90 5.48 12.23
CA GLN A 309 -8.48 6.27 13.40
C GLN A 309 -7.18 5.74 14.03
N HIS A 310 -6.97 4.41 14.03
CA HIS A 310 -5.72 3.81 14.51
C HIS A 310 -4.54 4.13 13.59
N PHE A 311 -4.76 4.15 12.26
CA PHE A 311 -3.71 4.59 11.33
C PHE A 311 -3.27 6.03 11.61
N LEU A 312 -4.20 6.92 11.94
CA LEU A 312 -3.87 8.29 12.32
C LEU A 312 -3.16 8.36 13.67
N ASN A 313 -3.73 7.75 14.71
CA ASN A 313 -3.28 7.93 16.09
C ASN A 313 -1.99 7.17 16.40
N ASP A 314 -1.88 5.92 15.94
CA ASP A 314 -0.77 5.03 16.31
C ASP A 314 0.39 5.12 15.32
N LEU A 315 0.10 5.44 14.05
CA LEU A 315 1.10 5.46 12.97
C LEU A 315 1.34 6.84 12.36
N ASN A 316 0.65 7.87 12.85
CA ASN A 316 0.71 9.24 12.30
C ASN A 316 0.40 9.30 10.79
N CYS A 317 -0.38 8.34 10.26
CA CYS A 317 -0.79 8.34 8.87
C CYS A 317 -1.85 9.42 8.64
N SER A 318 -1.50 10.47 7.93
CA SER A 318 -2.36 11.61 7.68
C SER A 318 -3.70 11.16 7.10
N ARG A 319 -4.79 11.70 7.67
CA ARG A 319 -6.17 11.32 7.33
C ARG A 319 -6.52 9.86 7.56
N GLY A 320 -5.72 9.14 8.34
CA GLY A 320 -5.89 7.70 8.56
C GLY A 320 -5.74 6.88 7.27
N SER A 321 -5.03 7.37 6.26
CA SER A 321 -4.83 6.66 4.99
C SER A 321 -3.90 5.46 5.14
N ALA A 322 -4.25 4.30 4.54
CA ALA A 322 -3.44 3.10 4.68
C ALA A 322 -2.19 3.08 3.78
N PHE A 323 -2.19 3.83 2.69
CA PHE A 323 -1.13 3.80 1.65
C PHE A 323 -0.50 5.17 1.38
N GLY A 324 -0.75 6.16 2.26
CA GLY A 324 -0.24 7.52 2.13
C GLY A 324 -0.91 8.33 1.02
N LEU A 325 -0.12 9.13 0.29
CA LEU A 325 -0.64 9.95 -0.80
C LEU A 325 -1.12 9.11 -1.98
N SER A 326 -2.22 9.54 -2.62
CA SER A 326 -2.83 8.86 -3.77
C SER A 326 -1.84 8.64 -4.93
N HIS A 327 -2.14 7.65 -5.77
CA HIS A 327 -1.36 7.27 -6.95
C HIS A 327 -2.03 7.69 -8.26
N ASP A 328 -2.84 8.73 -8.23
CA ASP A 328 -3.40 9.35 -9.44
C ASP A 328 -2.30 9.86 -10.36
N LEU A 329 -2.58 9.97 -11.65
CA LEU A 329 -1.62 10.49 -12.65
C LEU A 329 -1.02 11.83 -12.27
N LEU A 330 -1.78 12.69 -11.55
CA LEU A 330 -1.31 14.00 -11.08
C LEU A 330 -0.46 13.92 -9.80
N GLN A 331 -0.27 12.72 -9.23
CA GLN A 331 0.49 12.48 -7.99
C GLN A 331 1.53 11.36 -8.10
N ILE A 332 1.91 10.95 -9.33
CA ILE A 332 2.95 9.95 -9.57
C ILE A 332 4.13 10.54 -10.34
N GLY A 333 5.21 9.80 -10.41
CA GLY A 333 6.43 10.18 -11.13
C GLY A 333 6.99 11.53 -10.68
N PRO A 334 7.26 12.48 -11.60
CA PRO A 334 7.78 13.81 -11.25
C PRO A 334 6.84 14.67 -10.40
N LEU A 335 5.53 14.37 -10.46
CA LEU A 335 4.51 15.10 -9.68
C LEU A 335 4.43 14.60 -8.23
N ARG A 336 4.89 13.37 -7.94
CA ARG A 336 4.99 12.86 -6.58
C ARG A 336 6.04 13.65 -5.79
N PRO A 337 5.83 13.88 -4.47
CA PRO A 337 6.79 14.59 -3.64
C PRO A 337 8.19 14.00 -3.75
N ASP A 338 9.18 14.88 -3.77
CA ASP A 338 10.58 14.52 -3.88
C ASP A 338 11.09 13.87 -2.58
N ASN A 339 12.18 13.11 -2.68
CA ASN A 339 12.89 12.48 -1.57
C ASN A 339 13.87 13.43 -0.87
N ARG A 340 13.88 14.72 -1.20
CA ARG A 340 14.71 15.75 -0.59
C ARG A 340 13.88 16.96 -0.21
N HIS A 341 14.17 17.52 0.96
CA HIS A 341 13.60 18.79 1.39
C HIS A 341 14.18 19.96 0.56
N ARG A 342 13.32 20.91 0.18
CA ARG A 342 13.72 22.00 -0.73
C ARG A 342 14.55 23.08 -0.05
N ARG A 343 14.26 23.39 1.22
CA ARG A 343 14.87 24.49 1.97
C ARG A 343 16.04 24.01 2.82
N THR A 344 15.94 22.83 3.42
CA THR A 344 16.97 22.28 4.30
C THR A 344 17.76 21.22 3.56
N ARG A 345 19.02 21.52 3.25
CA ARG A 345 19.85 20.79 2.28
C ARG A 345 20.13 19.33 2.64
N ASN A 346 20.19 19.03 3.93
CA ASN A 346 20.53 17.71 4.47
C ASN A 346 19.33 17.00 5.12
N VAL A 347 18.09 17.37 4.73
CA VAL A 347 16.87 16.65 5.10
C VAL A 347 16.35 15.90 3.90
N PHE A 348 16.12 14.61 4.09
CA PHE A 348 15.64 13.69 3.06
C PHE A 348 14.42 12.91 3.54
N PHE A 349 13.70 12.30 2.60
CA PHE A 349 12.50 11.51 2.86
C PHE A 349 12.56 10.17 2.13
N ALA A 350 12.07 9.12 2.76
CA ALA A 350 11.82 7.84 2.12
C ALA A 350 10.49 7.25 2.62
N GLY A 351 9.80 6.51 1.79
CA GLY A 351 8.57 5.83 2.17
C GLY A 351 7.42 6.03 1.18
N ALA A 352 6.22 5.63 1.60
CA ALA A 352 5.04 5.48 0.77
C ALA A 352 4.59 6.77 0.06
N SER A 353 4.69 7.92 0.72
CA SER A 353 4.22 9.22 0.19
C SER A 353 5.27 9.98 -0.64
N THR A 354 6.47 9.40 -0.83
CA THR A 354 7.54 9.94 -1.69
C THR A 354 7.72 9.09 -2.95
N ARG A 355 8.69 9.44 -3.80
CA ARG A 355 9.07 8.64 -4.97
C ARG A 355 9.76 7.35 -4.55
N PRO A 356 9.53 6.20 -5.25
CA PRO A 356 8.65 6.09 -6.39
C PRO A 356 7.16 5.94 -6.02
N ALA A 357 6.77 5.20 -4.96
CA ALA A 357 5.39 4.95 -4.54
C ALA A 357 5.30 4.09 -3.25
N THR A 358 4.09 3.54 -2.97
CA THR A 358 3.80 2.65 -1.83
C THR A 358 4.01 1.17 -2.15
N GLY A 359 3.99 0.33 -1.13
CA GLY A 359 4.20 -1.13 -1.16
C GLY A 359 5.62 -1.52 -0.79
N LEU A 360 5.81 -2.68 -0.16
CA LEU A 360 7.12 -3.13 0.34
C LEU A 360 8.27 -3.00 -0.69
N PRO A 361 8.11 -3.45 -1.96
CA PRO A 361 9.18 -3.30 -2.94
C PRO A 361 9.50 -1.82 -3.23
N LEU A 362 8.48 -0.98 -3.35
CA LEU A 362 8.67 0.41 -3.75
C LEU A 362 9.16 1.31 -2.60
N VAL A 363 8.78 1.03 -1.36
CA VAL A 363 9.35 1.78 -0.21
C VAL A 363 10.81 1.37 0.05
N THR A 364 11.15 0.11 -0.21
CA THR A 364 12.56 -0.35 -0.16
C THR A 364 13.37 0.35 -1.25
N LEU A 365 12.86 0.41 -2.47
CA LEU A 365 13.50 1.14 -3.56
C LEU A 365 13.61 2.64 -3.25
N SER A 366 12.59 3.24 -2.63
CA SER A 366 12.63 4.63 -2.16
C SER A 366 13.80 4.86 -1.18
N ALA A 367 13.97 3.95 -0.22
CA ALA A 367 15.07 4.03 0.74
C ALA A 367 16.44 3.92 0.05
N MET A 368 16.63 2.95 -0.85
CA MET A 368 17.87 2.75 -1.60
C MET A 368 18.21 4.00 -2.44
N GLN A 369 17.27 4.48 -3.26
CA GLN A 369 17.46 5.66 -4.10
C GLN A 369 17.73 6.93 -3.29
N THR A 370 17.15 7.03 -2.09
CA THR A 370 17.40 8.19 -1.20
C THR A 370 18.78 8.12 -0.58
N VAL A 371 19.25 6.95 -0.15
CA VAL A 371 20.61 6.76 0.38
C VAL A 371 21.66 7.04 -0.70
N GLU A 372 21.46 6.57 -1.92
CA GLU A 372 22.35 6.90 -3.05
C GLU A 372 22.42 8.42 -3.27
N ARG A 373 21.27 9.09 -3.20
CA ARG A 373 21.21 10.54 -3.33
C ARG A 373 21.94 11.27 -2.19
N ILE A 374 21.81 10.80 -0.97
CA ILE A 374 22.53 11.36 0.18
C ILE A 374 24.04 11.27 -0.05
N ARG A 375 24.54 10.11 -0.49
CA ARG A 375 25.97 9.92 -0.80
C ARG A 375 26.50 10.82 -1.91
N GLU A 376 25.67 11.13 -2.91
CA GLU A 376 26.05 12.04 -3.99
C GLU A 376 26.04 13.51 -3.59
N GLU A 377 25.09 13.94 -2.76
CA GLU A 377 24.86 15.35 -2.44
C GLU A 377 25.53 15.81 -1.14
N ILE A 378 25.86 14.86 -0.26
CA ILE A 378 26.53 15.13 1.02
C ILE A 378 27.72 14.17 1.12
N PRO A 379 28.87 14.56 0.59
CA PRO A 379 30.10 13.79 0.76
C PRO A 379 30.48 13.71 2.26
N ALA A 380 31.11 12.58 2.63
CA ALA A 380 31.54 12.28 4.00
C ALA A 380 32.60 13.28 4.49
#